data_11cbf7a666e270836018deb5861acf60
#
_entry.id   11cbf7a666e270836018deb5861acf60
#
_cell.length_a   1.000
_cell.length_b   1.000
_cell.length_c   1.000
_cell.angle_alpha   90.00
_cell.angle_beta   90.00
_cell.angle_gamma   90.00
#
_symmetry.space_group_name_H-M   'P 1'
#
loop_
_entity.id
_entity.type
_entity.pdbx_description
1 polymer ?
#
loop_
_entity_poly.entity_id
_entity_poly.type
_entity_poly.pdbx_seq_one_letter_code
_entity_poly.pdbx_strand_id
1 'polypeptide(L)'
;MTDVLLPLAIAVPIVAATLPIALGLWFDDVGWPIAAVATTAVVGIAAAIAAEVALGGQFDHAVGTYQPPIGIELVADQLSAAVLVLIAVVSLATLAFSRVAGPRGNPFYSAYLLLVGGLSGMALTGDLFNMFVFLEIVGITTYALIAADRSGASAYASLKYLVVGTVGASLYLVGVGYAFLATGTLNMVDMREQILAQAGYGDPLIQASYALIVAGLALKIALFPVHTWQPDAYQRAPDAVTAVVAALVSTTSAYALIRVTYTVFTVDFLAANDAITTAMLVVSGTSILAGSVLAAMQSDLKRMFAYSSVAQFGMIGAAIALANETALLGGIVHLIGHGLLKFGLFLGVGTLALGYGVRRIEDAASAAREAPFTAGAIALLGLGLVGIPPSVGFLGKWYIGVGAVESSMAGAGPAGIAVAAVIFVSTLFTLSYVARLIERFYFAGVGLSGGHGDDAAAGHGDDSAGGAGDDPAGVAADGGRDDDPAANDTGAAAPVAPVEGAPRPSLVPDRVPPASLAVLLVTTLVTVSLGFAGFALAEWFGPFLTEVFA
;
A
#
# COMPACT_ATOMS: atom_id res chain seq x y z
N MET A 1 -23.39 -14.60 -21.00
CA MET A 1 -23.91 -13.31 -20.48
C MET A 1 -23.08 -12.81 -19.30
N THR A 2 -22.47 -13.68 -18.51
CA THR A 2 -21.63 -13.30 -17.36
C THR A 2 -20.28 -12.70 -17.78
N ASP A 3 -19.77 -13.09 -18.94
CA ASP A 3 -18.52 -12.58 -19.54
C ASP A 3 -18.49 -11.05 -19.76
N VAL A 4 -19.66 -10.43 -19.97
CA VAL A 4 -19.79 -8.96 -20.11
C VAL A 4 -19.47 -8.21 -18.80
N LEU A 5 -19.50 -8.90 -17.65
CA LEU A 5 -19.13 -8.29 -16.37
C LEU A 5 -17.67 -7.85 -16.33
N LEU A 6 -16.77 -8.55 -17.06
CA LEU A 6 -15.35 -8.21 -17.08
C LEU A 6 -15.08 -6.83 -17.67
N PRO A 7 -15.52 -6.53 -18.91
CA PRO A 7 -15.37 -5.17 -19.44
C PRO A 7 -16.16 -4.12 -18.67
N LEU A 8 -17.30 -4.46 -18.05
CA LEU A 8 -18.07 -3.52 -17.23
C LEU A 8 -17.32 -3.11 -15.96
N ALA A 9 -16.58 -4.01 -15.31
CA ALA A 9 -15.76 -3.66 -14.14
C ALA A 9 -14.74 -2.55 -14.44
N ILE A 10 -14.31 -2.45 -15.69
CA ILE A 10 -13.34 -1.46 -16.18
C ILE A 10 -14.06 -0.22 -16.74
N ALA A 11 -15.05 -0.44 -17.61
CA ALA A 11 -15.72 0.63 -18.35
C ALA A 11 -16.57 1.53 -17.44
N VAL A 12 -17.26 0.95 -16.45
CA VAL A 12 -18.12 1.73 -15.54
C VAL A 12 -17.37 2.84 -14.83
N PRO A 13 -16.26 2.59 -14.12
CA PRO A 13 -15.53 3.66 -13.45
C PRO A 13 -14.83 4.61 -14.43
N ILE A 14 -14.30 4.13 -15.57
CA ILE A 14 -13.63 5.00 -16.58
C ILE A 14 -14.64 5.96 -17.23
N VAL A 15 -15.79 5.46 -17.66
CA VAL A 15 -16.83 6.32 -18.25
C VAL A 15 -17.38 7.28 -17.20
N ALA A 16 -17.67 6.77 -15.98
CA ALA A 16 -18.12 7.62 -14.88
C ALA A 16 -17.11 8.71 -14.52
N ALA A 17 -15.81 8.51 -14.72
CA ALA A 17 -14.78 9.50 -14.44
C ALA A 17 -14.90 10.78 -15.30
N THR A 18 -15.52 10.72 -16.46
CA THR A 18 -15.76 11.89 -17.33
C THR A 18 -16.89 12.77 -16.82
N LEU A 19 -17.85 12.20 -16.10
CA LEU A 19 -19.09 12.88 -15.69
C LEU A 19 -18.87 14.00 -14.66
N PRO A 20 -18.02 13.89 -13.63
CA PRO A 20 -17.80 14.98 -12.68
C PRO A 20 -17.24 16.23 -13.35
N ILE A 21 -16.37 16.09 -14.35
CA ILE A 21 -15.82 17.22 -15.10
C ILE A 21 -16.88 17.79 -16.05
N ALA A 22 -17.54 16.93 -16.82
CA ALA A 22 -18.55 17.35 -17.79
C ALA A 22 -19.75 18.04 -17.13
N LEU A 23 -20.36 17.39 -16.12
CA LEU A 23 -21.50 17.96 -15.39
C LEU A 23 -21.10 19.11 -14.45
N GLY A 24 -19.85 19.11 -14.01
CA GLY A 24 -19.28 20.18 -13.19
C GLY A 24 -19.19 21.55 -13.89
N LEU A 25 -19.43 21.61 -15.21
CA LEU A 25 -19.58 22.87 -15.96
C LEU A 25 -20.91 23.56 -15.64
N TRP A 26 -21.91 22.84 -15.16
CA TRP A 26 -23.25 23.34 -14.86
C TRP A 26 -23.66 23.18 -13.39
N PHE A 27 -23.09 22.18 -12.71
CA PHE A 27 -23.46 21.84 -11.33
C PHE A 27 -22.23 21.69 -10.45
N ASP A 28 -22.22 22.35 -9.31
CA ASP A 28 -21.18 22.19 -8.29
C ASP A 28 -21.39 20.86 -7.54
N ASP A 29 -20.29 20.30 -7.01
CA ASP A 29 -20.28 19.16 -6.08
C ASP A 29 -20.97 17.84 -6.55
N VAL A 30 -21.05 17.61 -7.86
CA VAL A 30 -21.62 16.36 -8.42
C VAL A 30 -20.64 15.18 -8.38
N GLY A 31 -19.36 15.43 -8.14
CA GLY A 31 -18.32 14.41 -8.22
C GLY A 31 -18.51 13.28 -7.21
N TRP A 32 -18.84 13.59 -5.95
CA TRP A 32 -19.00 12.56 -4.92
C TRP A 32 -20.17 11.61 -5.19
N PRO A 33 -21.41 12.07 -5.47
CA PRO A 33 -22.52 11.16 -5.75
C PRO A 33 -22.27 10.28 -7.00
N ILE A 34 -21.65 10.82 -8.05
CA ILE A 34 -21.26 10.04 -9.24
C ILE A 34 -20.27 8.95 -8.86
N ALA A 35 -19.23 9.32 -8.11
CA ALA A 35 -18.23 8.36 -7.64
C ALA A 35 -18.86 7.29 -6.72
N ALA A 36 -19.82 7.66 -5.86
CA ALA A 36 -20.52 6.72 -4.99
C ALA A 36 -21.34 5.70 -5.77
N VAL A 37 -22.09 6.14 -6.78
CA VAL A 37 -22.85 5.23 -7.64
C VAL A 37 -21.93 4.31 -8.42
N ALA A 38 -20.89 4.86 -9.06
CA ALA A 38 -19.95 4.07 -9.86
C ALA A 38 -19.18 3.05 -9.02
N THR A 39 -18.62 3.44 -7.86
CA THR A 39 -17.89 2.49 -7.00
C THR A 39 -18.81 1.44 -6.39
N THR A 40 -20.07 1.79 -6.05
CA THR A 40 -21.07 0.81 -5.60
C THR A 40 -21.40 -0.19 -6.71
N ALA A 41 -21.53 0.27 -7.96
CA ALA A 41 -21.72 -0.62 -9.11
C ALA A 41 -20.51 -1.56 -9.28
N VAL A 42 -19.27 -1.05 -9.15
CA VAL A 42 -18.06 -1.89 -9.20
C VAL A 42 -18.05 -2.95 -8.10
N VAL A 43 -18.52 -2.63 -6.87
CA VAL A 43 -18.66 -3.65 -5.80
C VAL A 43 -19.65 -4.75 -6.21
N GLY A 44 -20.79 -4.38 -6.78
CA GLY A 44 -21.79 -5.36 -7.25
C GLY A 44 -21.23 -6.23 -8.39
N ILE A 45 -20.52 -5.64 -9.34
CA ILE A 45 -19.87 -6.36 -10.45
C ILE A 45 -18.77 -7.29 -9.92
N ALA A 46 -17.90 -6.82 -9.04
CA ALA A 46 -16.83 -7.62 -8.45
C ALA A 46 -17.38 -8.81 -7.66
N ALA A 47 -18.46 -8.60 -6.90
CA ALA A 47 -19.13 -9.67 -6.18
C ALA A 47 -19.74 -10.71 -7.13
N ALA A 48 -20.34 -10.28 -8.25
CA ALA A 48 -20.90 -11.17 -9.26
C ALA A 48 -19.80 -11.98 -9.97
N ILE A 49 -18.66 -11.35 -10.33
CA ILE A 49 -17.49 -12.03 -10.90
C ILE A 49 -16.94 -13.06 -9.90
N ALA A 50 -16.77 -12.70 -8.64
CA ALA A 50 -16.28 -13.63 -7.61
C ALA A 50 -17.23 -14.81 -7.41
N ALA A 51 -18.56 -14.58 -7.44
CA ALA A 51 -19.55 -15.65 -7.37
C ALA A 51 -19.50 -16.58 -8.58
N GLU A 52 -19.33 -16.05 -9.78
CA GLU A 52 -19.19 -16.86 -11.01
C GLU A 52 -17.93 -17.72 -10.98
N VAL A 53 -16.79 -17.12 -10.57
CA VAL A 53 -15.53 -17.86 -10.38
C VAL A 53 -15.67 -18.97 -9.33
N ALA A 54 -16.40 -18.70 -8.22
CA ALA A 54 -16.64 -19.70 -7.18
C ALA A 54 -17.47 -20.91 -7.66
N LEU A 55 -18.43 -20.66 -8.56
CA LEU A 55 -19.39 -21.67 -9.02
C LEU A 55 -18.95 -22.36 -10.32
N GLY A 56 -18.36 -21.62 -11.23
CA GLY A 56 -18.05 -22.05 -12.61
C GLY A 56 -16.56 -22.14 -12.92
N GLY A 57 -15.68 -21.68 -12.04
CA GLY A 57 -14.23 -21.59 -12.30
C GLY A 57 -13.84 -20.34 -13.11
N GLN A 58 -12.68 -20.39 -13.71
CA GLN A 58 -12.15 -19.32 -14.56
C GLN A 58 -13.04 -19.09 -15.78
N PHE A 59 -13.19 -17.82 -16.16
CA PHE A 59 -13.85 -17.42 -17.42
C PHE A 59 -13.18 -16.17 -18.03
N ASP A 60 -13.35 -16.01 -19.33
CA ASP A 60 -12.70 -14.97 -20.12
C ASP A 60 -13.70 -14.19 -20.99
N HIS A 61 -13.24 -13.06 -21.50
CA HIS A 61 -13.95 -12.20 -22.45
C HIS A 61 -13.00 -11.61 -23.50
N ALA A 62 -13.22 -11.92 -24.75
CA ALA A 62 -12.49 -11.34 -25.88
C ALA A 62 -13.04 -9.95 -26.21
N VAL A 63 -12.22 -8.90 -26.06
CA VAL A 63 -12.62 -7.53 -26.29
C VAL A 63 -12.78 -7.28 -27.81
N GLY A 64 -13.93 -6.73 -28.19
CA GLY A 64 -14.19 -6.34 -29.59
C GLY A 64 -14.38 -7.50 -30.57
N THR A 65 -14.70 -8.70 -30.07
CA THR A 65 -14.93 -9.95 -30.87
C THR A 65 -13.71 -10.52 -31.59
N TYR A 66 -12.53 -9.91 -31.46
CA TYR A 66 -11.28 -10.48 -31.94
C TYR A 66 -10.78 -11.54 -30.96
N GLN A 67 -10.62 -12.76 -31.47
CA GLN A 67 -10.14 -13.86 -30.63
C GLN A 67 -8.64 -13.72 -30.30
N PRO A 68 -8.19 -14.19 -29.14
CA PRO A 68 -6.77 -14.35 -28.84
C PRO A 68 -6.07 -15.20 -29.94
N PRO A 69 -4.79 -14.92 -30.26
CA PRO A 69 -3.89 -13.94 -29.62
C PRO A 69 -3.94 -12.53 -30.21
N ILE A 70 -4.80 -12.26 -31.18
CA ILE A 70 -4.87 -10.95 -31.88
C ILE A 70 -5.64 -9.92 -31.04
N GLY A 71 -6.75 -10.35 -30.43
CA GLY A 71 -7.60 -9.52 -29.57
C GLY A 71 -7.12 -9.48 -28.12
N ILE A 72 -7.45 -8.39 -27.43
CA ILE A 72 -7.25 -8.29 -25.98
C ILE A 72 -8.24 -9.21 -25.28
N GLU A 73 -7.74 -9.99 -24.35
CA GLU A 73 -8.51 -10.89 -23.49
C GLU A 73 -8.57 -10.35 -22.08
N LEU A 74 -9.74 -10.41 -21.46
CA LEU A 74 -9.94 -10.20 -20.03
C LEU A 74 -10.21 -11.55 -19.39
N VAL A 75 -9.57 -11.81 -18.25
CA VAL A 75 -9.61 -13.11 -17.56
C VAL A 75 -10.00 -12.92 -16.11
N ALA A 76 -10.95 -13.70 -15.63
CA ALA A 76 -11.29 -13.81 -14.21
C ALA A 76 -11.05 -15.22 -13.70
N ASP A 77 -10.10 -15.35 -12.79
CA ASP A 77 -9.80 -16.52 -11.99
C ASP A 77 -9.86 -16.21 -10.50
N GLN A 78 -9.51 -17.14 -9.62
CA GLN A 78 -9.55 -16.97 -8.17
C GLN A 78 -8.66 -15.83 -7.69
N LEU A 79 -7.51 -15.61 -8.30
CA LEU A 79 -6.57 -14.58 -7.91
C LEU A 79 -7.05 -13.20 -8.35
N SER A 80 -7.45 -13.03 -9.62
CA SER A 80 -7.95 -11.76 -10.15
C SER A 80 -9.28 -11.35 -9.50
N ALA A 81 -10.19 -12.30 -9.25
CA ALA A 81 -11.46 -12.03 -8.57
C ALA A 81 -11.23 -11.54 -7.13
N ALA A 82 -10.32 -12.14 -6.37
CA ALA A 82 -10.00 -11.71 -5.01
C ALA A 82 -9.39 -10.30 -4.98
N VAL A 83 -8.48 -9.99 -5.91
CA VAL A 83 -7.88 -8.65 -6.04
C VAL A 83 -8.92 -7.62 -6.49
N LEU A 84 -9.83 -7.98 -7.41
CA LEU A 84 -10.91 -7.08 -7.85
C LEU A 84 -11.89 -6.76 -6.71
N VAL A 85 -12.25 -7.75 -5.87
CA VAL A 85 -13.06 -7.53 -4.66
C VAL A 85 -12.34 -6.59 -3.69
N LEU A 86 -11.04 -6.79 -3.46
CA LEU A 86 -10.23 -5.88 -2.65
C LEU A 86 -10.27 -4.44 -3.20
N ILE A 87 -10.05 -4.27 -4.52
CA ILE A 87 -10.12 -2.97 -5.20
C ILE A 87 -11.49 -2.32 -4.98
N ALA A 88 -12.56 -3.04 -5.23
CA ALA A 88 -13.92 -2.54 -5.14
C ALA A 88 -14.29 -2.08 -3.71
N VAL A 89 -14.04 -2.95 -2.71
CA VAL A 89 -14.38 -2.68 -1.30
C VAL A 89 -13.54 -1.53 -0.73
N VAL A 90 -12.24 -1.55 -0.94
CA VAL A 90 -11.34 -0.48 -0.46
C VAL A 90 -11.66 0.85 -1.14
N SER A 91 -11.99 0.83 -2.45
CA SER A 91 -12.37 2.05 -3.16
C SER A 91 -13.67 2.66 -2.60
N LEU A 92 -14.70 1.86 -2.38
CA LEU A 92 -15.96 2.37 -1.78
C LEU A 92 -15.73 2.90 -0.35
N ALA A 93 -14.95 2.19 0.46
CA ALA A 93 -14.61 2.59 1.82
C ALA A 93 -13.79 3.89 1.87
N THR A 94 -12.81 4.04 0.95
CA THR A 94 -12.02 5.28 0.78
C THR A 94 -12.94 6.45 0.42
N LEU A 95 -13.88 6.24 -0.49
CA LEU A 95 -14.82 7.29 -0.92
C LEU A 95 -15.70 7.75 0.24
N ALA A 96 -16.18 6.83 1.08
CA ALA A 96 -16.92 7.16 2.29
C ALA A 96 -16.08 7.99 3.27
N PHE A 97 -14.80 7.63 3.46
CA PHE A 97 -13.87 8.38 4.29
C PHE A 97 -13.52 9.75 3.70
N SER A 98 -13.31 9.85 2.38
CA SER A 98 -12.90 11.08 1.70
C SER A 98 -13.94 12.20 1.82
N ARG A 99 -15.20 11.85 2.00
CA ARG A 99 -16.27 12.84 2.24
C ARG A 99 -16.02 13.69 3.49
N VAL A 100 -15.30 13.14 4.45
CA VAL A 100 -15.04 13.78 5.75
C VAL A 100 -13.62 14.32 5.82
N ALA A 101 -12.63 13.54 5.37
CA ALA A 101 -11.20 13.77 5.61
C ALA A 101 -10.36 13.80 4.33
N GLY A 102 -10.97 14.04 3.17
CA GLY A 102 -10.25 14.02 1.89
C GLY A 102 -10.37 15.33 1.11
N PRO A 103 -9.59 15.43 0.04
CA PRO A 103 -9.80 16.45 -0.97
C PRO A 103 -11.22 16.36 -1.53
N ARG A 104 -11.73 17.49 -1.97
CA ARG A 104 -13.08 17.59 -2.54
C ARG A 104 -13.00 18.26 -3.90
N GLY A 105 -14.07 18.12 -4.67
CA GLY A 105 -14.22 18.74 -5.99
C GLY A 105 -14.21 17.72 -7.12
N ASN A 106 -14.87 18.12 -8.20
CA ASN A 106 -15.11 17.26 -9.37
C ASN A 106 -13.83 16.67 -9.97
N PRO A 107 -12.69 17.41 -10.12
CA PRO A 107 -11.46 16.85 -10.65
C PRO A 107 -10.86 15.73 -9.80
N PHE A 108 -10.98 15.83 -8.44
CA PHE A 108 -10.52 14.79 -7.55
C PHE A 108 -11.29 13.48 -7.77
N TYR A 109 -12.62 13.54 -7.84
CA TYR A 109 -13.45 12.35 -8.04
C TYR A 109 -13.31 11.75 -9.44
N SER A 110 -13.05 12.58 -10.48
CA SER A 110 -12.68 12.08 -11.82
C SER A 110 -11.37 11.29 -11.79
N ALA A 111 -10.30 11.83 -11.23
CA ALA A 111 -9.02 11.12 -11.10
C ALA A 111 -9.17 9.86 -10.24
N TYR A 112 -9.99 9.93 -9.20
CA TYR A 112 -10.28 8.79 -8.33
C TYR A 112 -10.97 7.64 -9.08
N LEU A 113 -11.98 7.93 -9.89
CA LEU A 113 -12.67 6.93 -10.70
C LEU A 113 -11.77 6.33 -11.79
N LEU A 114 -10.91 7.15 -12.41
CA LEU A 114 -9.88 6.65 -13.33
C LEU A 114 -8.89 5.71 -12.62
N LEU A 115 -8.52 6.00 -11.39
CA LEU A 115 -7.69 5.08 -10.58
C LEU A 115 -8.40 3.74 -10.39
N VAL A 116 -9.68 3.74 -10.01
CA VAL A 116 -10.47 2.51 -9.82
C VAL A 116 -10.55 1.70 -11.11
N GLY A 117 -10.81 2.37 -12.25
CA GLY A 117 -10.86 1.72 -13.55
C GLY A 117 -9.54 1.13 -13.99
N GLY A 118 -8.44 1.86 -13.78
CA GLY A 118 -7.08 1.38 -14.08
C GLY A 118 -6.69 0.16 -13.23
N LEU A 119 -6.99 0.18 -11.93
CA LEU A 119 -6.76 -0.95 -11.03
C LEU A 119 -7.58 -2.18 -11.43
N SER A 120 -8.87 -2.00 -11.77
CA SER A 120 -9.73 -3.07 -12.25
C SER A 120 -9.21 -3.67 -13.56
N GLY A 121 -8.72 -2.82 -14.48
CA GLY A 121 -8.12 -3.25 -15.73
C GLY A 121 -6.84 -4.05 -15.53
N MET A 122 -5.95 -3.64 -14.61
CA MET A 122 -4.76 -4.42 -14.25
C MET A 122 -5.13 -5.79 -13.66
N ALA A 123 -6.21 -5.87 -12.88
CA ALA A 123 -6.63 -7.11 -12.25
C ALA A 123 -7.20 -8.13 -13.25
N LEU A 124 -7.80 -7.67 -14.35
CA LEU A 124 -8.56 -8.53 -15.26
C LEU A 124 -7.88 -8.79 -16.62
N THR A 125 -6.84 -8.03 -17.00
CA THR A 125 -6.22 -8.20 -18.31
C THR A 125 -5.39 -9.47 -18.42
N GLY A 126 -5.57 -10.20 -19.53
CA GLY A 126 -4.74 -11.34 -19.96
C GLY A 126 -3.66 -10.97 -20.98
N ASP A 127 -3.36 -9.67 -21.17
CA ASP A 127 -2.41 -9.15 -22.15
C ASP A 127 -1.36 -8.26 -21.48
N LEU A 128 -0.07 -8.50 -21.77
CA LEU A 128 1.04 -7.79 -21.14
C LEU A 128 1.11 -6.31 -21.53
N PHE A 129 0.80 -5.96 -22.79
CA PHE A 129 0.81 -4.56 -23.22
C PHE A 129 -0.39 -3.80 -22.65
N ASN A 130 -1.55 -4.44 -22.64
CA ASN A 130 -2.74 -3.85 -22.03
C ASN A 130 -2.55 -3.66 -20.49
N MET A 131 -1.83 -4.57 -19.82
CA MET A 131 -1.42 -4.39 -18.43
C MET A 131 -0.53 -3.14 -18.25
N PHE A 132 0.40 -2.88 -19.19
CA PHE A 132 1.18 -1.63 -19.20
C PHE A 132 0.30 -0.39 -19.30
N VAL A 133 -0.70 -0.41 -20.19
CA VAL A 133 -1.62 0.72 -20.35
C VAL A 133 -2.37 1.03 -19.06
N PHE A 134 -2.90 0.02 -18.38
CA PHE A 134 -3.56 0.21 -17.09
C PHE A 134 -2.58 0.63 -15.99
N LEU A 135 -1.36 0.09 -15.98
CA LEU A 135 -0.31 0.48 -15.06
C LEU A 135 0.04 1.98 -15.17
N GLU A 136 0.02 2.52 -16.39
CA GLU A 136 0.23 3.97 -16.64
C GLU A 136 -0.98 4.80 -16.22
N ILE A 137 -2.22 4.35 -16.49
CA ILE A 137 -3.43 5.02 -16.01
C ILE A 137 -3.41 5.12 -14.47
N VAL A 138 -3.08 4.03 -13.79
CA VAL A 138 -2.91 3.99 -12.32
C VAL A 138 -1.80 4.94 -11.87
N GLY A 139 -0.67 4.97 -12.58
CA GLY A 139 0.44 5.87 -12.28
C GLY A 139 0.04 7.34 -12.36
N ILE A 140 -0.45 7.78 -13.52
CA ILE A 140 -0.82 9.18 -13.76
C ILE A 140 -1.89 9.66 -12.78
N THR A 141 -2.91 8.85 -12.55
CA THR A 141 -3.98 9.19 -11.60
C THR A 141 -3.48 9.28 -10.17
N THR A 142 -2.58 8.38 -9.77
CA THR A 142 -1.96 8.40 -8.43
C THR A 142 -1.11 9.66 -8.23
N TYR A 143 -0.32 10.07 -9.24
CA TYR A 143 0.47 11.31 -9.16
C TYR A 143 -0.43 12.53 -8.97
N ALA A 144 -1.54 12.62 -9.72
CA ALA A 144 -2.53 13.69 -9.59
C ALA A 144 -3.19 13.71 -8.19
N LEU A 145 -3.56 12.53 -7.67
CA LEU A 145 -4.19 12.40 -6.36
C LEU A 145 -3.23 12.76 -5.21
N ILE A 146 -1.94 12.39 -5.29
CA ILE A 146 -0.93 12.78 -4.29
C ILE A 146 -0.79 14.30 -4.23
N ALA A 147 -0.80 14.98 -5.38
CA ALA A 147 -0.69 16.43 -5.46
C ALA A 147 -2.00 17.19 -5.16
N ALA A 148 -3.09 16.49 -4.80
CA ALA A 148 -4.44 17.09 -4.71
C ALA A 148 -4.58 18.15 -3.61
N ASP A 149 -3.74 18.16 -2.56
CA ASP A 149 -3.74 19.23 -1.54
C ASP A 149 -3.02 20.52 -1.98
N ARG A 150 -2.35 20.50 -3.16
CA ARG A 150 -1.65 21.62 -3.79
C ARG A 150 -0.54 22.25 -2.94
N SER A 151 -0.02 21.54 -1.95
CA SER A 151 1.16 22.01 -1.20
C SER A 151 2.44 21.77 -2.01
N GLY A 152 3.48 22.60 -1.80
CA GLY A 152 4.78 22.39 -2.43
C GLY A 152 5.39 21.03 -2.07
N ALA A 153 5.15 20.55 -0.84
CA ALA A 153 5.65 19.28 -0.37
C ALA A 153 4.96 18.08 -1.08
N SER A 154 3.62 18.12 -1.29
CA SER A 154 2.91 17.09 -2.01
C SER A 154 3.23 17.10 -3.51
N ALA A 155 3.40 18.29 -4.09
CA ALA A 155 3.83 18.44 -5.49
C ALA A 155 5.23 17.83 -5.72
N TYR A 156 6.19 18.08 -4.81
CA TYR A 156 7.53 17.47 -4.88
C TYR A 156 7.46 15.94 -4.74
N ALA A 157 6.69 15.42 -3.78
CA ALA A 157 6.52 13.97 -3.60
C ALA A 157 5.87 13.31 -4.81
N SER A 158 4.86 13.96 -5.40
CA SER A 158 4.21 13.54 -6.64
C SER A 158 5.18 13.52 -7.82
N LEU A 159 5.99 14.59 -8.00
CA LEU A 159 7.01 14.66 -9.04
C LEU A 159 8.07 13.55 -8.90
N LYS A 160 8.54 13.32 -7.67
CA LYS A 160 9.50 12.23 -7.39
C LYS A 160 8.92 10.87 -7.77
N TYR A 161 7.65 10.62 -7.42
CA TYR A 161 6.96 9.38 -7.78
C TYR A 161 6.75 9.29 -9.31
N LEU A 162 6.38 10.39 -9.97
CA LEU A 162 6.23 10.42 -11.43
C LEU A 162 7.54 10.02 -12.12
N VAL A 163 8.67 10.63 -11.76
CA VAL A 163 9.96 10.33 -12.39
C VAL A 163 10.34 8.86 -12.20
N VAL A 164 10.29 8.37 -10.96
CA VAL A 164 10.65 6.97 -10.66
C VAL A 164 9.65 6.00 -11.28
N GLY A 165 8.35 6.33 -11.22
CA GLY A 165 7.27 5.50 -11.74
C GLY A 165 7.31 5.37 -13.26
N THR A 166 7.66 6.46 -13.98
CA THR A 166 7.81 6.44 -15.45
C THR A 166 9.02 5.59 -15.86
N VAL A 167 10.14 5.67 -15.13
CA VAL A 167 11.29 4.77 -15.37
C VAL A 167 10.87 3.31 -15.20
N GLY A 168 10.11 2.99 -14.14
CA GLY A 168 9.62 1.63 -13.92
C GLY A 168 8.71 1.13 -15.05
N ALA A 169 7.79 1.96 -15.50
CA ALA A 169 6.89 1.62 -16.60
C ALA A 169 7.65 1.47 -17.94
N SER A 170 8.66 2.31 -18.19
CA SER A 170 9.52 2.18 -19.38
C SER A 170 10.30 0.88 -19.37
N LEU A 171 10.87 0.47 -18.23
CA LEU A 171 11.56 -0.83 -18.11
C LEU A 171 10.59 -1.99 -18.37
N TYR A 172 9.39 -1.95 -17.78
CA TYR A 172 8.35 -2.92 -18.04
C TYR A 172 8.03 -3.02 -19.54
N LEU A 173 7.78 -1.89 -20.19
CA LEU A 173 7.43 -1.84 -21.62
C LEU A 173 8.54 -2.37 -22.52
N VAL A 174 9.81 -2.03 -22.25
CA VAL A 174 10.97 -2.58 -22.98
C VAL A 174 11.05 -4.10 -22.79
N GLY A 175 10.79 -4.59 -21.58
CA GLY A 175 10.72 -6.02 -21.30
C GLY A 175 9.61 -6.72 -22.09
N VAL A 176 8.40 -6.12 -22.15
CA VAL A 176 7.30 -6.62 -22.99
C VAL A 176 7.69 -6.63 -24.47
N GLY A 177 8.40 -5.59 -24.94
CA GLY A 177 8.92 -5.53 -26.30
C GLY A 177 9.89 -6.69 -26.63
N TYR A 178 10.76 -7.06 -25.71
CA TYR A 178 11.67 -8.20 -25.88
C TYR A 178 10.91 -9.54 -25.91
N ALA A 179 9.91 -9.71 -25.04
CA ALA A 179 9.05 -10.89 -25.07
C ALA A 179 8.32 -10.99 -26.41
N PHE A 180 7.75 -9.88 -26.89
CA PHE A 180 7.08 -9.82 -28.19
C PHE A 180 8.01 -10.14 -29.35
N LEU A 181 9.25 -9.64 -29.34
CA LEU A 181 10.23 -9.97 -30.38
C LEU A 181 10.58 -11.46 -30.40
N ALA A 182 10.59 -12.12 -29.25
CA ALA A 182 10.92 -13.54 -29.15
C ALA A 182 9.72 -14.46 -29.48
N THR A 183 8.49 -14.01 -29.24
CA THR A 183 7.27 -14.86 -29.30
C THR A 183 6.26 -14.47 -30.36
N GLY A 184 6.27 -13.20 -30.79
CA GLY A 184 5.30 -12.65 -31.75
C GLY A 184 3.92 -12.35 -31.17
N THR A 185 3.71 -12.47 -29.85
CA THR A 185 2.41 -12.31 -29.19
C THR A 185 2.51 -11.45 -27.94
N LEU A 186 1.38 -10.86 -27.50
CA LEU A 186 1.24 -10.08 -26.25
C LEU A 186 0.25 -10.75 -25.27
N ASN A 187 -0.55 -11.72 -25.72
CA ASN A 187 -1.41 -12.52 -24.87
C ASN A 187 -0.56 -13.39 -23.94
N MET A 188 -0.88 -13.41 -22.66
CA MET A 188 -0.04 -14.07 -21.63
C MET A 188 0.03 -15.58 -21.81
N VAL A 189 -1.11 -16.23 -22.14
CA VAL A 189 -1.19 -17.69 -22.30
C VAL A 189 -0.48 -18.11 -23.59
N ASP A 190 -0.77 -17.45 -24.71
CA ASP A 190 -0.11 -17.73 -25.98
C ASP A 190 1.40 -17.47 -25.90
N MET A 191 1.82 -16.40 -25.18
CA MET A 191 3.24 -16.10 -24.97
C MET A 191 3.95 -17.25 -24.22
N ARG A 192 3.34 -17.82 -23.19
CA ARG A 192 3.86 -19.02 -22.50
C ARG A 192 4.06 -20.17 -23.50
N GLU A 193 3.05 -20.43 -24.33
CA GLU A 193 3.12 -21.51 -25.33
C GLU A 193 4.24 -21.25 -26.36
N GLN A 194 4.41 -20.01 -26.83
CA GLN A 194 5.47 -19.65 -27.78
C GLN A 194 6.86 -19.70 -27.13
N ILE A 195 7.02 -19.34 -25.87
CA ILE A 195 8.29 -19.51 -25.14
C ILE A 195 8.67 -20.99 -25.11
N LEU A 196 7.72 -21.88 -24.78
CA LEU A 196 7.97 -23.32 -24.74
C LEU A 196 8.27 -23.91 -26.12
N ALA A 197 7.52 -23.49 -27.15
CA ALA A 197 7.59 -24.06 -28.48
C ALA A 197 8.78 -23.58 -29.32
N GLN A 198 9.21 -22.31 -29.15
CA GLN A 198 10.16 -21.67 -30.05
C GLN A 198 11.41 -21.12 -29.37
N ALA A 199 11.28 -20.30 -28.31
CA ALA A 199 12.40 -19.57 -27.71
C ALA A 199 13.16 -20.43 -26.68
N GLY A 200 12.44 -21.05 -25.77
CA GLY A 200 12.99 -21.73 -24.60
C GLY A 200 13.39 -20.80 -23.46
N TYR A 201 13.50 -21.34 -22.27
CA TYR A 201 13.79 -20.55 -21.05
C TYR A 201 15.22 -20.00 -20.98
N GLY A 202 16.13 -20.50 -21.79
CA GLY A 202 17.52 -20.04 -21.90
C GLY A 202 17.73 -18.93 -22.94
N ASP A 203 16.70 -18.52 -23.68
CA ASP A 203 16.81 -17.46 -24.68
C ASP A 203 17.16 -16.13 -24.02
N PRO A 204 18.21 -15.40 -24.48
CA PRO A 204 18.63 -14.13 -23.89
C PRO A 204 17.55 -13.03 -23.93
N LEU A 205 16.67 -13.01 -24.95
CA LEU A 205 15.58 -12.04 -25.01
C LEU A 205 14.51 -12.34 -23.96
N ILE A 206 14.21 -13.63 -23.72
CA ILE A 206 13.26 -14.06 -22.70
C ILE A 206 13.80 -13.75 -21.30
N GLN A 207 15.09 -14.05 -21.03
CA GLN A 207 15.75 -13.70 -19.77
C GLN A 207 15.78 -12.20 -19.53
N ALA A 208 16.15 -11.41 -20.55
CA ALA A 208 16.19 -9.95 -20.47
C ALA A 208 14.80 -9.35 -20.32
N SER A 209 13.80 -9.91 -21.02
CA SER A 209 12.38 -9.53 -20.87
C SER A 209 11.92 -9.66 -19.42
N TYR A 210 12.09 -10.86 -18.84
CA TYR A 210 11.71 -11.10 -17.44
C TYR A 210 12.42 -10.15 -16.48
N ALA A 211 13.74 -10.01 -16.61
CA ALA A 211 14.52 -9.14 -15.73
C ALA A 211 14.06 -7.67 -15.79
N LEU A 212 13.73 -7.16 -16.99
CA LEU A 212 13.26 -5.79 -17.19
C LEU A 212 11.84 -5.59 -16.65
N ILE A 213 10.93 -6.55 -16.88
CA ILE A 213 9.56 -6.52 -16.35
C ILE A 213 9.60 -6.52 -14.81
N VAL A 214 10.38 -7.45 -14.22
CA VAL A 214 10.54 -7.55 -12.76
C VAL A 214 11.17 -6.28 -12.18
N ALA A 215 12.21 -5.72 -12.83
CA ALA A 215 12.79 -4.45 -12.39
C ALA A 215 11.80 -3.29 -12.45
N GLY A 216 10.98 -3.21 -13.50
CA GLY A 216 9.91 -2.22 -13.63
C GLY A 216 8.85 -2.35 -12.54
N LEU A 217 8.39 -3.56 -12.26
CA LEU A 217 7.42 -3.83 -11.19
C LEU A 217 8.04 -3.64 -9.79
N ALA A 218 9.33 -3.96 -9.60
CA ALA A 218 10.04 -3.71 -8.34
C ALA A 218 10.07 -2.22 -7.97
N LEU A 219 10.19 -1.32 -8.96
CA LEU A 219 10.03 0.13 -8.78
C LEU A 219 8.61 0.48 -8.34
N LYS A 220 7.58 -0.11 -8.95
CA LYS A 220 6.17 0.15 -8.62
C LYS A 220 5.76 -0.36 -7.23
N ILE A 221 6.27 -1.51 -6.79
CA ILE A 221 6.04 -2.06 -5.45
C ILE A 221 7.02 -1.53 -4.40
N ALA A 222 7.94 -0.65 -4.83
CA ALA A 222 8.92 0.01 -3.97
C ALA A 222 9.84 -0.96 -3.21
N LEU A 223 10.42 -1.96 -3.88
CA LEU A 223 11.46 -2.79 -3.27
C LEU A 223 12.74 -1.97 -3.02
N PHE A 224 13.48 -2.34 -1.97
CA PHE A 224 14.80 -1.77 -1.74
C PHE A 224 15.80 -2.25 -2.86
N PRO A 225 16.63 -1.35 -3.41
CA PRO A 225 16.92 0.04 -3.03
C PRO A 225 16.04 1.11 -3.71
N VAL A 226 15.12 0.73 -4.60
CA VAL A 226 14.35 1.67 -5.44
C VAL A 226 13.07 2.21 -4.76
N HIS A 227 12.93 2.02 -3.45
CA HIS A 227 11.78 2.35 -2.63
C HIS A 227 11.61 3.84 -2.27
N THR A 228 12.59 4.69 -2.54
CA THR A 228 12.71 6.03 -1.93
C THR A 228 11.55 6.99 -2.22
N TRP A 229 10.74 6.72 -3.24
CA TRP A 229 9.58 7.52 -3.58
C TRP A 229 8.39 7.27 -2.64
N GLN A 230 8.20 6.02 -2.17
CA GLN A 230 7.00 5.59 -1.46
C GLN A 230 6.81 6.26 -0.09
N PRO A 231 7.85 6.37 0.80
CA PRO A 231 7.68 7.05 2.07
C PRO A 231 7.32 8.54 1.93
N ASP A 232 7.90 9.22 0.95
CA ASP A 232 7.62 10.62 0.68
C ASP A 232 6.21 10.81 0.11
N ALA A 233 5.80 9.95 -0.85
CA ALA A 233 4.46 9.96 -1.44
C ALA A 233 3.38 9.71 -0.38
N TYR A 234 3.55 8.67 0.46
CA TYR A 234 2.55 8.33 1.48
C TYR A 234 2.47 9.35 2.61
N GLN A 235 3.60 9.93 3.02
CA GLN A 235 3.63 10.95 4.06
C GLN A 235 2.93 12.24 3.61
N ARG A 236 3.17 12.67 2.36
CA ARG A 236 2.73 13.98 1.85
C ARG A 236 1.38 13.96 1.16
N ALA A 237 0.87 12.82 0.75
CA ALA A 237 -0.47 12.72 0.17
C ALA A 237 -1.56 13.02 1.22
N PRO A 238 -2.75 13.52 0.79
CA PRO A 238 -3.92 13.60 1.64
C PRO A 238 -4.25 12.23 2.28
N ASP A 239 -4.78 12.22 3.50
CA ASP A 239 -4.93 10.97 4.29
C ASP A 239 -5.79 9.91 3.59
N ALA A 240 -6.90 10.30 2.95
CA ALA A 240 -7.72 9.40 2.15
C ALA A 240 -6.96 8.83 0.92
N VAL A 241 -6.13 9.65 0.29
CA VAL A 241 -5.30 9.23 -0.85
C VAL A 241 -4.20 8.28 -0.38
N THR A 242 -3.54 8.56 0.75
CA THR A 242 -2.54 7.64 1.31
C THR A 242 -3.16 6.26 1.59
N ALA A 243 -4.37 6.22 2.15
CA ALA A 243 -5.04 4.96 2.48
C ALA A 243 -5.30 4.10 1.22
N VAL A 244 -5.87 4.67 0.15
CA VAL A 244 -6.16 3.93 -1.08
C VAL A 244 -4.90 3.55 -1.85
N VAL A 245 -3.91 4.45 -1.94
CA VAL A 245 -2.65 4.20 -2.67
C VAL A 245 -1.84 3.10 -1.98
N ALA A 246 -1.73 3.15 -0.67
CA ALA A 246 -1.00 2.14 0.11
C ALA A 246 -1.69 0.77 0.10
N ALA A 247 -3.02 0.74 0.04
CA ALA A 247 -3.80 -0.49 0.02
C ALA A 247 -3.85 -1.15 -1.37
N LEU A 248 -3.92 -0.37 -2.45
CA LEU A 248 -4.27 -0.90 -3.77
C LEU A 248 -3.15 -0.77 -4.80
N VAL A 249 -2.48 0.39 -4.92
CA VAL A 249 -1.60 0.66 -6.06
C VAL A 249 -0.39 -0.27 -6.08
N SER A 250 0.37 -0.33 -4.99
CA SER A 250 1.50 -1.27 -4.90
C SER A 250 1.03 -2.73 -4.80
N THR A 251 -0.12 -2.99 -4.19
CA THR A 251 -0.72 -4.34 -4.09
C THR A 251 -1.09 -4.88 -5.46
N THR A 252 -1.73 -4.09 -6.32
CA THR A 252 -2.08 -4.51 -7.68
C THR A 252 -0.83 -4.65 -8.56
N SER A 253 0.22 -3.84 -8.33
CA SER A 253 1.52 -4.03 -9.00
C SER A 253 2.22 -5.32 -8.56
N ALA A 254 2.10 -5.72 -7.28
CA ALA A 254 2.61 -7.01 -6.81
C ALA A 254 1.78 -8.20 -7.33
N TYR A 255 0.46 -8.02 -7.47
CA TYR A 255 -0.40 -8.97 -8.20
C TYR A 255 0.09 -9.15 -9.64
N ALA A 256 0.40 -8.05 -10.35
CA ALA A 256 0.94 -8.12 -11.71
C ALA A 256 2.25 -8.91 -11.76
N LEU A 257 3.12 -8.77 -10.75
CA LEU A 257 4.35 -9.57 -10.64
C LEU A 257 4.05 -11.07 -10.49
N ILE A 258 3.08 -11.45 -9.65
CA ILE A 258 2.63 -12.85 -9.53
C ILE A 258 2.10 -13.34 -10.88
N ARG A 259 1.20 -12.57 -11.50
CA ARG A 259 0.56 -12.93 -12.77
C ARG A 259 1.60 -13.15 -13.88
N VAL A 260 2.49 -12.18 -14.10
CA VAL A 260 3.53 -12.30 -15.13
C VAL A 260 4.46 -13.47 -14.86
N THR A 261 4.94 -13.62 -13.62
CA THR A 261 5.88 -14.69 -13.27
C THR A 261 5.27 -16.06 -13.51
N TYR A 262 4.04 -16.30 -13.08
CA TYR A 262 3.48 -17.65 -13.06
C TYR A 262 2.59 -17.99 -14.26
N THR A 263 1.97 -16.99 -14.91
CA THR A 263 1.14 -17.23 -16.09
C THR A 263 1.96 -17.22 -17.38
N VAL A 264 3.00 -16.36 -17.46
CA VAL A 264 3.82 -16.20 -18.68
C VAL A 264 5.11 -17.02 -18.60
N PHE A 265 5.93 -16.78 -17.55
CA PHE A 265 7.26 -17.38 -17.47
C PHE A 265 7.28 -18.74 -16.79
N THR A 266 6.37 -19.02 -15.87
CA THR A 266 6.16 -20.27 -15.14
C THR A 266 7.23 -20.63 -14.09
N VAL A 267 6.95 -21.64 -13.29
CA VAL A 267 7.87 -22.21 -12.29
C VAL A 267 9.15 -22.73 -12.95
N ASP A 268 9.01 -23.32 -14.12
CA ASP A 268 10.14 -23.93 -14.85
C ASP A 268 11.15 -22.89 -15.33
N PHE A 269 10.69 -21.68 -15.70
CA PHE A 269 11.60 -20.58 -16.01
C PHE A 269 12.46 -20.20 -14.80
N LEU A 270 11.84 -20.09 -13.61
CA LEU A 270 12.56 -19.79 -12.37
C LEU A 270 13.59 -20.88 -12.04
N ALA A 271 13.21 -22.16 -12.24
CA ALA A 271 14.08 -23.31 -12.02
C ALA A 271 15.25 -23.35 -13.04
N ALA A 272 15.00 -22.96 -14.28
CA ALA A 272 16.03 -22.91 -15.33
C ALA A 272 16.99 -21.71 -15.21
N ASN A 273 16.64 -20.68 -14.43
CA ASN A 273 17.38 -19.40 -14.35
C ASN A 273 17.78 -19.05 -12.91
N ASP A 274 18.60 -19.90 -12.27
CA ASP A 274 19.06 -19.74 -10.88
C ASP A 274 19.61 -18.36 -10.55
N ALA A 275 20.33 -17.71 -11.46
CA ALA A 275 20.91 -16.39 -11.22
C ALA A 275 19.81 -15.31 -11.05
N ILE A 276 18.76 -15.35 -11.86
CA ILE A 276 17.62 -14.44 -11.80
C ILE A 276 16.83 -14.69 -10.50
N THR A 277 16.53 -15.93 -10.21
CA THR A 277 15.79 -16.36 -9.01
C THR A 277 16.54 -15.97 -7.73
N THR A 278 17.86 -16.21 -7.70
CA THR A 278 18.74 -15.79 -6.59
C THR A 278 18.76 -14.27 -6.44
N ALA A 279 18.85 -13.51 -7.54
CA ALA A 279 18.81 -12.04 -7.49
C ALA A 279 17.47 -11.54 -6.90
N MET A 280 16.34 -12.13 -7.30
CA MET A 280 15.03 -11.80 -6.73
C MET A 280 14.98 -12.11 -5.23
N LEU A 281 15.50 -13.25 -4.77
CA LEU A 281 15.55 -13.60 -3.35
C LEU A 281 16.42 -12.61 -2.55
N VAL A 282 17.58 -12.23 -3.09
CA VAL A 282 18.49 -11.25 -2.45
C VAL A 282 17.85 -9.87 -2.36
N VAL A 283 17.25 -9.37 -3.44
CA VAL A 283 16.56 -8.08 -3.45
C VAL A 283 15.37 -8.10 -2.47
N SER A 284 14.60 -9.16 -2.47
CA SER A 284 13.46 -9.35 -1.56
C SER A 284 13.92 -9.41 -0.10
N GLY A 285 14.93 -10.21 0.21
CA GLY A 285 15.49 -10.32 1.56
C GLY A 285 16.06 -9.00 2.08
N THR A 286 16.80 -8.27 1.24
CA THR A 286 17.32 -6.94 1.60
C THR A 286 16.18 -5.94 1.80
N SER A 287 15.11 -6.01 0.99
CA SER A 287 13.92 -5.17 1.15
C SER A 287 13.20 -5.45 2.46
N ILE A 288 13.06 -6.72 2.86
CA ILE A 288 12.49 -7.11 4.15
C ILE A 288 13.26 -6.46 5.31
N LEU A 289 14.58 -6.60 5.34
CA LEU A 289 15.41 -6.09 6.42
C LEU A 289 15.47 -4.56 6.41
N ALA A 290 15.82 -3.96 5.28
CA ALA A 290 15.93 -2.51 5.16
C ALA A 290 14.62 -1.80 5.49
N GLY A 291 13.49 -2.28 4.95
CA GLY A 291 12.17 -1.73 5.24
C GLY A 291 11.81 -1.81 6.72
N SER A 292 12.12 -2.93 7.38
CA SER A 292 11.83 -3.14 8.80
C SER A 292 12.67 -2.22 9.70
N VAL A 293 13.98 -2.11 9.43
CA VAL A 293 14.89 -1.23 10.18
C VAL A 293 14.49 0.24 9.98
N LEU A 294 14.27 0.65 8.72
CA LEU A 294 13.87 2.02 8.41
C LEU A 294 12.52 2.39 9.03
N ALA A 295 11.56 1.46 9.09
CA ALA A 295 10.29 1.68 9.78
C ALA A 295 10.50 1.91 11.30
N ALA A 296 11.34 1.10 11.95
CA ALA A 296 11.64 1.22 13.38
C ALA A 296 12.32 2.55 13.75
N MET A 297 13.03 3.18 12.81
CA MET A 297 13.70 4.46 12.99
C MET A 297 12.78 5.68 12.83
N GLN A 298 11.53 5.51 12.36
CA GLN A 298 10.65 6.65 12.11
C GLN A 298 9.92 7.11 13.37
N SER A 299 9.65 8.42 13.43
CA SER A 299 8.75 9.04 14.40
C SER A 299 7.41 9.49 13.78
N ASP A 300 7.38 9.79 12.49
CA ASP A 300 6.14 10.07 11.74
C ASP A 300 5.37 8.77 11.47
N LEU A 301 4.06 8.75 11.81
CA LEU A 301 3.22 7.55 11.71
C LEU A 301 3.02 7.09 10.27
N LYS A 302 2.76 8.02 9.34
CA LYS A 302 2.58 7.67 7.92
C LYS A 302 3.88 7.14 7.32
N ARG A 303 5.01 7.75 7.64
CA ARG A 303 6.31 7.33 7.15
C ARG A 303 6.75 5.98 7.73
N MET A 304 6.46 5.73 9.00
CA MET A 304 6.69 4.43 9.63
C MET A 304 5.92 3.31 8.92
N PHE A 305 4.62 3.52 8.69
CA PHE A 305 3.81 2.54 7.95
C PHE A 305 4.16 2.46 6.45
N ALA A 306 4.72 3.51 5.85
CA ALA A 306 5.23 3.44 4.49
C ALA A 306 6.46 2.52 4.39
N TYR A 307 7.46 2.68 5.25
CA TYR A 307 8.62 1.79 5.27
C TYR A 307 8.25 0.35 5.64
N SER A 308 7.26 0.15 6.51
CA SER A 308 6.78 -1.21 6.76
C SER A 308 6.16 -1.87 5.53
N SER A 309 5.61 -1.11 4.54
CA SER A 309 5.17 -1.67 3.26
C SER A 309 6.34 -2.17 2.42
N VAL A 310 7.48 -1.47 2.41
CA VAL A 310 8.72 -1.92 1.74
C VAL A 310 9.13 -3.33 2.22
N ALA A 311 9.06 -3.55 3.54
CA ALA A 311 9.36 -4.88 4.12
C ALA A 311 8.33 -5.94 3.71
N GLN A 312 7.03 -5.62 3.74
CA GLN A 312 5.98 -6.60 3.42
C GLN A 312 5.98 -6.97 1.92
N PHE A 313 6.23 -6.01 1.02
CA PHE A 313 6.41 -6.32 -0.41
C PHE A 313 7.68 -7.13 -0.66
N GLY A 314 8.73 -6.95 0.14
CA GLY A 314 9.87 -7.86 0.14
C GLY A 314 9.48 -9.30 0.47
N MET A 315 8.57 -9.53 1.44
CA MET A 315 8.06 -10.88 1.76
C MET A 315 7.29 -11.49 0.59
N ILE A 316 6.44 -10.69 -0.08
CA ILE A 316 5.70 -11.14 -1.27
C ILE A 316 6.68 -11.47 -2.41
N GLY A 317 7.69 -10.63 -2.66
CA GLY A 317 8.72 -10.90 -3.66
C GLY A 317 9.52 -12.17 -3.38
N ALA A 318 9.84 -12.43 -2.11
CA ALA A 318 10.49 -13.68 -1.69
C ALA A 318 9.58 -14.90 -1.91
N ALA A 319 8.28 -14.79 -1.58
CA ALA A 319 7.31 -15.87 -1.82
C ALA A 319 7.21 -16.23 -3.31
N ILE A 320 7.24 -15.22 -4.19
CA ILE A 320 7.25 -15.44 -5.65
C ILE A 320 8.55 -16.15 -6.07
N ALA A 321 9.71 -15.66 -5.60
CA ALA A 321 10.99 -16.21 -6.03
C ALA A 321 11.32 -17.61 -5.48
N LEU A 322 10.66 -18.04 -4.39
CA LEU A 322 10.81 -19.40 -3.85
C LEU A 322 10.25 -20.50 -4.76
N ALA A 323 9.37 -20.16 -5.70
CA ALA A 323 8.74 -21.11 -6.63
C ALA A 323 8.17 -22.37 -5.93
N ASN A 324 7.54 -22.17 -4.77
CA ASN A 324 6.95 -23.20 -3.93
C ASN A 324 5.47 -22.90 -3.69
N GLU A 325 4.60 -23.90 -3.83
CA GLU A 325 3.14 -23.75 -3.75
C GLU A 325 2.69 -23.14 -2.41
N THR A 326 3.20 -23.68 -1.29
CA THR A 326 2.89 -23.18 0.06
C THR A 326 3.36 -21.73 0.25
N ALA A 327 4.56 -21.39 -0.26
CA ALA A 327 5.08 -20.03 -0.20
C ALA A 327 4.24 -19.06 -1.05
N LEU A 328 3.81 -19.48 -2.24
CA LEU A 328 2.98 -18.65 -3.12
C LEU A 328 1.59 -18.42 -2.52
N LEU A 329 0.96 -19.47 -1.96
CA LEU A 329 -0.28 -19.31 -1.19
C LEU A 329 -0.11 -18.27 -0.08
N GLY A 330 0.99 -18.38 0.67
CA GLY A 330 1.35 -17.39 1.70
C GLY A 330 1.51 -15.99 1.15
N GLY A 331 2.18 -15.85 0.01
CA GLY A 331 2.36 -14.58 -0.70
C GLY A 331 1.04 -13.93 -1.12
N ILE A 332 0.10 -14.70 -1.65
CA ILE A 332 -1.24 -14.24 -2.08
C ILE A 332 -2.08 -13.82 -0.86
N VAL A 333 -2.14 -14.65 0.17
CA VAL A 333 -2.85 -14.34 1.43
C VAL A 333 -2.26 -13.08 2.08
N HIS A 334 -0.92 -12.98 2.07
CA HIS A 334 -0.22 -11.80 2.59
C HIS A 334 -0.48 -10.55 1.76
N LEU A 335 -0.57 -10.65 0.45
CA LEU A 335 -0.88 -9.55 -0.47
C LEU A 335 -2.24 -8.91 -0.13
N ILE A 336 -3.29 -9.74 -0.04
CA ILE A 336 -4.65 -9.28 0.25
C ILE A 336 -4.74 -8.75 1.67
N GLY A 337 -4.19 -9.50 2.63
CA GLY A 337 -4.16 -9.11 4.04
C GLY A 337 -3.39 -7.81 4.28
N HIS A 338 -2.26 -7.61 3.61
CA HIS A 338 -1.48 -6.39 3.65
C HIS A 338 -2.27 -5.18 3.11
N GLY A 339 -2.98 -5.35 1.99
CA GLY A 339 -3.85 -4.29 1.44
C GLY A 339 -4.87 -3.79 2.49
N LEU A 340 -5.59 -4.71 3.15
CA LEU A 340 -6.57 -4.39 4.18
C LEU A 340 -5.93 -3.79 5.44
N LEU A 341 -4.81 -4.37 5.91
CA LEU A 341 -4.06 -3.85 7.07
C LEU A 341 -3.58 -2.42 6.82
N LYS A 342 -3.01 -2.14 5.65
CA LYS A 342 -2.54 -0.80 5.30
C LYS A 342 -3.67 0.18 5.14
N PHE A 343 -4.76 -0.22 4.51
CA PHE A 343 -5.96 0.60 4.45
C PHE A 343 -6.40 1.04 5.83
N GLY A 344 -6.63 0.10 6.74
CA GLY A 344 -7.08 0.40 8.10
C GLY A 344 -6.07 1.23 8.91
N LEU A 345 -4.77 0.92 8.83
CA LEU A 345 -3.73 1.67 9.54
C LEU A 345 -3.65 3.13 9.07
N PHE A 346 -3.67 3.39 7.76
CA PHE A 346 -3.63 4.76 7.24
C PHE A 346 -4.95 5.52 7.49
N LEU A 347 -6.10 4.83 7.46
CA LEU A 347 -7.37 5.42 7.91
C LEU A 347 -7.32 5.80 9.39
N GLY A 348 -6.79 4.93 10.24
CA GLY A 348 -6.65 5.17 11.67
C GLY A 348 -5.74 6.38 11.95
N VAL A 349 -4.57 6.45 11.28
CA VAL A 349 -3.67 7.61 11.39
C VAL A 349 -4.33 8.88 10.88
N GLY A 350 -5.04 8.82 9.75
CA GLY A 350 -5.80 9.97 9.22
C GLY A 350 -6.92 10.42 10.17
N THR A 351 -7.59 9.48 10.83
CA THR A 351 -8.62 9.77 11.83
C THR A 351 -8.04 10.44 13.08
N LEU A 352 -6.88 9.96 13.59
CA LEU A 352 -6.15 10.62 14.68
C LEU A 352 -5.69 12.02 14.29
N ALA A 353 -5.17 12.19 13.08
CA ALA A 353 -4.73 13.49 12.59
C ALA A 353 -5.90 14.48 12.47
N LEU A 354 -7.05 14.02 11.96
CA LEU A 354 -8.25 14.84 11.79
C LEU A 354 -8.86 15.28 13.12
N GLY A 355 -8.98 14.36 14.09
CA GLY A 355 -9.64 14.64 15.37
C GLY A 355 -8.74 15.31 16.40
N TYR A 356 -7.43 14.99 16.39
CA TYR A 356 -6.51 15.32 17.48
C TYR A 356 -5.19 15.94 17.03
N GLY A 357 -4.95 16.09 15.72
CA GLY A 357 -3.70 16.63 15.19
C GLY A 357 -2.50 15.69 15.33
N VAL A 358 -2.70 14.43 15.75
CA VAL A 358 -1.63 13.46 16.01
C VAL A 358 -1.08 12.93 14.69
N ARG A 359 0.20 13.20 14.42
CA ARG A 359 0.93 12.71 13.25
C ARG A 359 2.23 11.99 13.61
N ARG A 360 2.76 12.23 14.81
CA ARG A 360 4.01 11.63 15.29
C ARG A 360 3.74 10.71 16.48
N ILE A 361 4.64 9.76 16.69
CA ILE A 361 4.56 8.82 17.82
C ILE A 361 4.62 9.57 19.16
N GLU A 362 5.44 10.64 19.24
CA GLU A 362 5.57 11.44 20.46
C GLU A 362 4.25 12.13 20.84
N ASP A 363 3.47 12.59 19.85
CA ASP A 363 2.20 13.28 20.03
C ASP A 363 1.05 12.32 20.37
N ALA A 364 1.28 11.03 20.26
CA ALA A 364 0.27 10.00 20.45
C ALA A 364 0.06 9.61 21.95
N ALA A 365 0.72 10.30 22.86
CA ALA A 365 0.60 10.04 24.29
C ALA A 365 -0.84 10.16 24.77
N SER A 366 -1.35 9.10 25.44
CA SER A 366 -2.72 9.05 25.96
C SER A 366 -3.84 9.01 24.90
N ALA A 367 -3.52 8.76 23.62
CA ALA A 367 -4.53 8.67 22.55
C ALA A 367 -5.65 7.65 22.86
N ALA A 368 -5.34 6.58 23.59
CA ALA A 368 -6.33 5.60 24.04
C ALA A 368 -7.39 6.17 25.00
N ARG A 369 -7.12 7.28 25.69
CA ARG A 369 -8.08 7.95 26.58
C ARG A 369 -9.02 8.88 25.81
N GLU A 370 -8.49 9.57 24.80
CA GLU A 370 -9.24 10.56 24.03
C GLU A 370 -9.96 9.93 22.82
N ALA A 371 -9.34 8.92 22.19
CA ALA A 371 -9.81 8.23 21.00
C ALA A 371 -9.70 6.69 21.16
N PRO A 372 -10.40 6.08 22.14
CA PRO A 372 -10.21 4.67 22.50
C PRO A 372 -10.48 3.70 21.35
N PHE A 373 -11.48 3.96 20.53
CA PHE A 373 -11.81 3.10 19.39
C PHE A 373 -10.78 3.23 18.27
N THR A 374 -10.33 4.45 17.97
CA THR A 374 -9.31 4.68 16.93
C THR A 374 -7.96 4.10 17.37
N ALA A 375 -7.53 4.34 18.61
CA ALA A 375 -6.30 3.77 19.15
C ALA A 375 -6.36 2.24 19.22
N GLY A 376 -7.50 1.68 19.64
CA GLY A 376 -7.75 0.24 19.67
C GLY A 376 -7.68 -0.40 18.28
N ALA A 377 -8.30 0.22 17.28
CA ALA A 377 -8.26 -0.24 15.89
C ALA A 377 -6.83 -0.24 15.34
N ILE A 378 -6.07 0.85 15.54
CA ILE A 378 -4.66 0.94 15.12
C ILE A 378 -3.81 -0.11 15.85
N ALA A 379 -4.04 -0.33 17.15
CA ALA A 379 -3.32 -1.36 17.91
C ALA A 379 -3.60 -2.77 17.37
N LEU A 380 -4.88 -3.13 17.14
CA LEU A 380 -5.27 -4.43 16.59
C LEU A 380 -4.69 -4.64 15.18
N LEU A 381 -4.81 -3.65 14.30
CA LEU A 381 -4.24 -3.71 12.95
C LEU A 381 -2.70 -3.75 12.97
N GLY A 382 -2.09 -3.03 13.90
CA GLY A 382 -0.64 -3.08 14.15
C GLY A 382 -0.18 -4.48 14.58
N LEU A 383 -0.88 -5.11 15.52
CA LEU A 383 -0.62 -6.50 15.93
C LEU A 383 -0.84 -7.48 14.76
N GLY A 384 -1.85 -7.21 13.90
CA GLY A 384 -2.04 -7.93 12.65
C GLY A 384 -0.85 -7.78 11.69
N LEU A 385 -0.26 -6.59 11.60
CA LEU A 385 0.94 -6.33 10.79
C LEU A 385 2.18 -7.04 11.35
N VAL A 386 2.32 -7.13 12.69
CA VAL A 386 3.34 -7.98 13.34
C VAL A 386 3.15 -9.43 12.92
N GLY A 387 1.92 -9.88 12.76
CA GLY A 387 1.58 -11.28 12.49
C GLY A 387 1.33 -12.05 13.78
N ILE A 388 0.54 -11.48 14.70
CA ILE A 388 0.09 -12.19 15.91
C ILE A 388 -1.19 -12.97 15.58
N PRO A 389 -1.29 -14.27 15.92
CA PRO A 389 -2.52 -15.04 15.75
C PRO A 389 -3.67 -14.49 16.62
N PRO A 390 -4.93 -14.54 16.16
CA PRO A 390 -5.36 -14.86 14.80
C PRO A 390 -5.38 -13.61 13.92
N SER A 391 -4.49 -13.52 12.95
CA SER A 391 -4.52 -12.40 12.00
C SER A 391 -4.16 -12.87 10.60
N VAL A 392 -4.68 -12.18 9.58
CA VAL A 392 -4.33 -12.45 8.18
C VAL A 392 -2.82 -12.24 7.93
N GLY A 393 -2.17 -11.30 8.65
CA GLY A 393 -0.73 -11.10 8.58
C GLY A 393 0.06 -12.29 9.14
N PHE A 394 -0.45 -12.96 10.16
CA PHE A 394 0.12 -14.24 10.65
C PHE A 394 0.02 -15.32 9.57
N LEU A 395 -1.16 -15.54 9.02
CA LEU A 395 -1.38 -16.58 8.01
C LEU A 395 -0.43 -16.44 6.83
N GLY A 396 -0.33 -15.23 6.25
CA GLY A 396 0.57 -14.97 5.14
C GLY A 396 2.02 -15.28 5.47
N LYS A 397 2.55 -14.72 6.56
CA LYS A 397 3.93 -14.95 7.01
C LYS A 397 4.21 -16.43 7.35
N TRP A 398 3.23 -17.09 7.97
CA TRP A 398 3.34 -18.50 8.32
C TRP A 398 3.51 -19.37 7.08
N TYR A 399 2.62 -19.23 6.09
CA TYR A 399 2.71 -20.02 4.86
C TYR A 399 3.98 -19.69 4.06
N ILE A 400 4.39 -18.42 3.97
CA ILE A 400 5.67 -18.07 3.33
C ILE A 400 6.84 -18.75 4.06
N GLY A 401 6.85 -18.71 5.40
CA GLY A 401 7.91 -19.33 6.19
C GLY A 401 7.95 -20.84 6.06
N VAL A 402 6.79 -21.52 6.08
CA VAL A 402 6.68 -22.97 5.88
C VAL A 402 7.17 -23.35 4.48
N GLY A 403 6.66 -22.70 3.42
CA GLY A 403 7.07 -22.98 2.05
C GLY A 403 8.55 -22.68 1.80
N ALA A 404 9.14 -21.69 2.49
CA ALA A 404 10.57 -21.41 2.44
C ALA A 404 11.40 -22.56 3.02
N VAL A 405 10.96 -23.15 4.14
CA VAL A 405 11.61 -24.33 4.73
C VAL A 405 11.44 -25.54 3.84
N GLU A 406 10.22 -25.79 3.33
CA GLU A 406 9.92 -26.89 2.39
C GLU A 406 10.81 -26.83 1.14
N SER A 407 10.96 -25.64 0.53
CA SER A 407 11.86 -25.44 -0.62
C SER A 407 13.30 -25.86 -0.32
N SER A 408 13.83 -25.49 0.86
CA SER A 408 15.18 -25.89 1.28
C SER A 408 15.29 -27.41 1.53
N MET A 409 14.25 -28.02 2.12
CA MET A 409 14.22 -29.47 2.38
C MET A 409 14.10 -30.29 1.09
N ALA A 410 13.45 -29.73 0.06
CA ALA A 410 13.35 -30.35 -1.28
C ALA A 410 14.66 -30.25 -2.10
N GLY A 411 15.70 -29.65 -1.55
CA GLY A 411 17.03 -29.59 -2.17
C GLY A 411 17.36 -28.31 -2.93
N ALA A 412 16.51 -27.26 -2.83
CA ALA A 412 16.79 -25.95 -3.40
C ALA A 412 17.88 -25.15 -2.65
N GLY A 413 18.63 -25.79 -1.77
CA GLY A 413 19.72 -25.19 -1.03
C GLY A 413 19.27 -24.36 0.20
N PRO A 414 20.17 -23.61 0.85
CA PRO A 414 19.90 -22.93 2.12
C PRO A 414 19.09 -21.62 1.97
N ALA A 415 18.78 -21.19 0.77
CA ALA A 415 18.15 -19.89 0.50
C ALA A 415 16.78 -19.76 1.18
N GLY A 416 15.96 -20.82 1.17
CA GLY A 416 14.66 -20.82 1.85
C GLY A 416 14.79 -20.65 3.36
N ILE A 417 15.73 -21.35 4.01
CA ILE A 417 16.00 -21.16 5.46
C ILE A 417 16.44 -19.72 5.73
N ALA A 418 17.27 -19.13 4.86
CA ALA A 418 17.68 -17.73 4.99
C ALA A 418 16.46 -16.77 4.88
N VAL A 419 15.54 -17.02 3.96
CA VAL A 419 14.29 -16.24 3.84
C VAL A 419 13.45 -16.36 5.11
N ALA A 420 13.24 -17.57 5.62
CA ALA A 420 12.50 -17.78 6.87
C ALA A 420 13.13 -17.04 8.07
N ALA A 421 14.47 -17.08 8.19
CA ALA A 421 15.21 -16.36 9.20
C ALA A 421 15.05 -14.82 9.07
N VAL A 422 15.14 -14.30 7.84
CA VAL A 422 14.94 -12.88 7.54
C VAL A 422 13.51 -12.42 7.89
N ILE A 423 12.48 -13.22 7.59
CA ILE A 423 11.10 -12.93 7.98
C ILE A 423 10.95 -12.89 9.51
N PHE A 424 11.58 -13.85 10.22
CA PHE A 424 11.57 -13.85 11.67
C PHE A 424 12.21 -12.60 12.27
N VAL A 425 13.39 -12.22 11.81
CA VAL A 425 14.09 -10.99 12.26
C VAL A 425 13.25 -9.74 11.95
N SER A 426 12.67 -9.66 10.76
CA SER A 426 11.76 -8.57 10.37
C SER A 426 10.54 -8.47 11.29
N THR A 427 10.00 -9.61 11.73
CA THR A 427 8.87 -9.65 12.66
C THR A 427 9.23 -9.04 14.01
N LEU A 428 10.45 -9.24 14.51
CA LEU A 428 10.94 -8.61 15.74
C LEU A 428 11.04 -7.08 15.60
N PHE A 429 11.55 -6.58 14.46
CA PHE A 429 11.54 -5.14 14.18
C PHE A 429 10.11 -4.59 14.07
N THR A 430 9.20 -5.33 13.41
CA THR A 430 7.80 -4.94 13.32
C THR A 430 7.16 -4.85 14.71
N LEU A 431 7.42 -5.83 15.56
CA LEU A 431 6.97 -5.82 16.96
C LEU A 431 7.52 -4.60 17.71
N SER A 432 8.79 -4.24 17.53
CA SER A 432 9.42 -3.14 18.24
C SER A 432 8.74 -1.79 17.99
N TYR A 433 8.45 -1.43 16.72
CA TYR A 433 7.80 -0.14 16.45
C TYR A 433 6.30 -0.15 16.73
N VAL A 434 5.61 -1.29 16.57
CA VAL A 434 4.20 -1.42 16.95
C VAL A 434 4.05 -1.39 18.49
N ALA A 435 4.93 -2.07 19.23
CA ALA A 435 4.92 -2.03 20.69
C ALA A 435 5.19 -0.62 21.22
N ARG A 436 6.17 0.11 20.63
CA ARG A 436 6.43 1.52 20.95
C ARG A 436 5.19 2.40 20.73
N LEU A 437 4.43 2.17 19.64
CA LEU A 437 3.20 2.90 19.38
C LEU A 437 2.11 2.57 20.41
N ILE A 438 1.91 1.30 20.74
CA ILE A 438 0.94 0.83 21.75
C ILE A 438 1.32 1.38 23.13
N GLU A 439 2.60 1.36 23.47
CA GLU A 439 3.10 1.96 24.72
C GLU A 439 2.71 3.43 24.84
N ARG A 440 2.90 4.21 23.76
CA ARG A 440 2.51 5.63 23.74
C ARG A 440 1.01 5.82 23.87
N PHE A 441 0.20 4.99 23.21
CA PHE A 441 -1.25 5.08 23.28
C PHE A 441 -1.80 4.84 24.68
N TYR A 442 -1.31 3.82 25.38
CA TYR A 442 -1.94 3.31 26.59
C TYR A 442 -1.18 3.61 27.88
N PHE A 443 0.15 3.72 27.84
CA PHE A 443 1.01 3.79 29.03
C PHE A 443 1.76 5.12 29.18
N ALA A 444 1.95 5.92 28.14
CA ALA A 444 2.57 7.23 28.24
C ALA A 444 1.65 8.17 29.03
N GLY A 445 2.17 8.75 30.12
CA GLY A 445 1.43 9.59 31.06
C GLY A 445 1.00 8.87 32.36
N VAL A 446 1.16 7.56 32.47
CA VAL A 446 1.24 6.87 33.76
C VAL A 446 2.69 6.93 34.19
N GLY A 447 3.12 8.08 34.71
CA GLY A 447 4.42 8.19 35.35
C GLY A 447 4.50 7.09 36.40
N LEU A 448 5.52 6.26 36.34
CA LEU A 448 6.04 5.54 37.49
C LEU A 448 6.54 6.61 38.49
N SER A 449 5.61 7.28 39.18
CA SER A 449 5.90 8.01 40.41
C SER A 449 6.05 6.95 41.50
N GLY A 450 7.11 6.17 41.38
CA GLY A 450 7.55 5.18 42.34
C GLY A 450 8.99 5.46 42.71
N GLY A 451 9.18 6.25 43.75
CA GLY A 451 10.38 6.27 44.52
C GLY A 451 11.50 7.22 44.09
N HIS A 452 11.43 8.44 44.50
CA HIS A 452 12.48 9.08 45.31
C HIS A 452 11.82 10.27 46.02
N GLY A 453 11.28 9.99 47.18
CA GLY A 453 11.01 10.97 48.19
C GLY A 453 12.32 11.23 48.92
N ASP A 454 12.35 12.41 49.48
CA ASP A 454 13.22 12.87 50.56
C ASP A 454 14.67 13.21 50.20
N ASP A 455 14.93 14.42 50.29
CA ASP A 455 15.79 15.14 51.23
C ASP A 455 16.27 16.45 50.62
N ALA A 456 15.85 17.51 51.12
CA ALA A 456 16.55 18.48 51.93
C ALA A 456 15.95 19.88 51.80
N ALA A 457 15.25 20.21 52.83
CA ALA A 457 15.01 21.61 53.21
C ALA A 457 16.29 22.22 53.79
N ALA A 458 16.37 23.51 53.72
CA ALA A 458 17.24 24.46 54.43
C ALA A 458 18.20 25.18 53.43
N GLY A 459 18.07 26.45 53.24
CA GLY A 459 18.03 27.53 54.12
C GLY A 459 18.89 28.67 53.62
N HIS A 460 18.38 29.92 53.68
CA HIS A 460 19.09 31.20 53.81
C HIS A 460 20.03 31.64 52.67
N GLY A 461 20.01 32.87 52.24
CA GLY A 461 19.79 34.14 52.83
C GLY A 461 20.00 35.24 51.78
N ASP A 462 19.44 36.36 52.07
CA ASP A 462 19.59 37.71 51.54
C ASP A 462 21.02 38.10 51.14
N ASP A 463 21.14 38.93 50.12
CA ASP A 463 21.62 40.30 50.25
C ASP A 463 21.77 41.01 48.87
N SER A 464 21.09 42.05 48.79
CA SER A 464 21.14 43.38 48.20
C SER A 464 22.40 43.93 47.49
N ALA A 465 22.07 44.88 46.61
CA ALA A 465 22.81 46.08 46.14
C ALA A 465 23.73 45.86 44.92
N GLY A 466 23.51 46.51 43.80
CA GLY A 466 23.48 47.94 43.58
C GLY A 466 24.58 48.32 42.61
N GLY A 467 24.32 49.10 41.62
CA GLY A 467 25.38 49.80 40.90
C GLY A 467 25.13 50.04 39.41
N ALA A 468 24.70 51.23 39.15
CA ALA A 468 24.51 51.93 37.88
C ALA A 468 25.82 52.12 37.08
N GLY A 469 25.65 52.40 35.78
CA GLY A 469 26.64 53.20 35.08
C GLY A 469 26.77 52.96 33.58
N ASP A 470 26.11 53.83 32.84
CA ASP A 470 26.57 54.55 31.65
C ASP A 470 26.88 53.84 30.31
N ASP A 471 26.06 54.22 29.36
CA ASP A 471 26.35 54.42 27.92
C ASP A 471 27.47 55.49 27.73
N PRO A 472 28.14 55.64 26.58
CA PRO A 472 27.55 55.82 25.26
C PRO A 472 28.41 55.45 24.01
N ALA A 473 27.66 55.40 22.92
CA ALA A 473 28.00 55.90 21.57
C ALA A 473 29.11 55.27 20.72
N GLY A 474 28.71 54.81 19.51
CA GLY A 474 29.30 55.41 18.34
C GLY A 474 29.75 54.46 17.22
N VAL A 475 29.16 54.76 16.07
CA VAL A 475 29.76 54.71 14.72
C VAL A 475 29.52 53.47 13.86
N ALA A 476 28.87 53.79 12.75
CA ALA A 476 28.57 53.01 11.54
C ALA A 476 29.80 52.51 10.74
N ALA A 477 29.58 51.49 9.97
CA ALA A 477 29.99 51.27 8.56
C ALA A 477 29.50 49.90 8.09
N ASP A 478 28.57 49.87 7.22
CA ASP A 478 28.55 49.63 5.78
C ASP A 478 29.20 48.30 5.30
N GLY A 479 28.46 47.52 4.53
CA GLY A 479 29.01 46.68 3.48
C GLY A 479 28.70 45.17 3.57
N GLY A 480 27.78 44.68 2.71
CA GLY A 480 27.83 43.31 2.26
C GLY A 480 26.50 42.58 2.22
N ARG A 481 25.82 42.67 1.10
CA ARG A 481 24.77 41.75 0.67
C ARG A 481 25.33 40.35 0.57
N ASP A 482 24.60 39.37 1.08
CA ASP A 482 24.44 38.06 0.44
C ASP A 482 23.09 37.53 0.85
N ASP A 483 22.25 37.35 -0.17
CA ASP A 483 20.89 36.81 -0.12
C ASP A 483 20.95 35.29 0.10
N ASP A 484 20.40 34.81 1.20
CA ASP A 484 20.09 33.38 1.38
C ASP A 484 18.63 33.26 1.85
N PRO A 485 17.69 32.73 1.02
CA PRO A 485 16.29 32.58 1.38
C PRO A 485 16.02 31.15 1.88
N ALA A 486 16.28 30.91 3.14
CA ALA A 486 15.78 29.72 3.82
C ALA A 486 15.23 30.09 5.20
N ALA A 487 14.09 30.76 5.24
CA ALA A 487 13.33 30.94 6.47
C ALA A 487 12.14 30.00 6.50
N ASN A 488 12.23 29.05 7.39
CA ASN A 488 11.16 28.22 7.94
C ASN A 488 9.93 29.06 8.31
N ASP A 489 8.85 28.90 7.55
CA ASP A 489 7.52 29.30 8.01
C ASP A 489 6.80 28.06 8.58
N THR A 490 7.09 27.76 9.84
CA THR A 490 6.30 26.83 10.65
C THR A 490 5.11 27.61 11.19
N GLY A 491 4.06 27.73 10.37
CA GLY A 491 2.74 28.16 10.83
C GLY A 491 2.18 27.15 11.83
N ALA A 492 2.61 27.23 13.08
CA ALA A 492 1.99 26.53 14.19
C ALA A 492 0.60 27.17 14.42
N ALA A 493 -0.45 26.39 14.12
CA ALA A 493 -1.80 26.75 14.55
C ALA A 493 -1.80 26.89 16.08
N ALA A 494 -2.23 28.04 16.57
CA ALA A 494 -2.33 28.33 18.00
C ALA A 494 -3.22 27.29 18.70
N PRO A 495 -2.86 26.85 19.93
CA PRO A 495 -3.70 25.94 20.70
C PRO A 495 -5.01 26.63 21.08
N VAL A 496 -6.14 25.99 20.70
CA VAL A 496 -7.47 26.44 21.12
C VAL A 496 -7.59 26.19 22.63
N ALA A 497 -7.87 27.27 23.38
CA ALA A 497 -8.07 27.23 24.82
C ALA A 497 -9.23 26.27 25.20
N PRO A 498 -9.15 25.55 26.32
CA PRO A 498 -10.24 24.68 26.76
C PRO A 498 -11.44 25.51 27.22
N VAL A 499 -12.60 25.20 26.66
CA VAL A 499 -13.89 25.76 27.11
C VAL A 499 -14.30 25.01 28.38
N GLU A 500 -14.37 25.73 29.52
CA GLU A 500 -14.94 25.21 30.77
C GLU A 500 -16.44 24.94 30.59
N GLY A 501 -16.87 23.73 30.83
CA GLY A 501 -18.28 23.31 30.75
C GLY A 501 -18.49 21.97 30.04
N ALA A 502 -17.58 21.00 30.20
CA ALA A 502 -17.69 19.73 29.51
C ALA A 502 -18.84 18.86 30.04
N PRO A 503 -19.79 18.43 29.18
CA PRO A 503 -20.68 17.34 29.49
C PRO A 503 -19.90 16.03 29.61
N ARG A 504 -20.46 15.08 30.37
CA ARG A 504 -19.88 13.75 30.64
C ARG A 504 -19.33 13.09 29.38
N PRO A 505 -18.21 12.32 29.45
CA PRO A 505 -17.59 11.72 28.28
C PRO A 505 -18.57 10.79 27.57
N SER A 506 -19.00 11.18 26.38
CA SER A 506 -19.60 10.27 25.43
C SER A 506 -18.52 9.28 24.98
N LEU A 507 -18.85 8.00 24.82
CA LEU A 507 -17.93 6.94 24.38
C LEU A 507 -17.35 7.20 22.97
N VAL A 508 -17.85 8.22 22.27
CA VAL A 508 -17.36 8.68 20.97
C VAL A 508 -16.93 10.14 21.14
N PRO A 509 -15.66 10.47 21.01
CA PRO A 509 -15.21 11.86 21.07
C PRO A 509 -15.85 12.70 19.96
N ASP A 510 -16.41 13.83 20.29
CA ASP A 510 -17.07 14.77 19.36
C ASP A 510 -16.16 15.29 18.21
N ARG A 511 -14.86 15.02 18.32
CA ARG A 511 -13.84 15.47 17.35
C ARG A 511 -13.64 14.52 16.17
N VAL A 512 -14.12 13.27 16.27
CA VAL A 512 -13.98 12.27 15.20
C VAL A 512 -15.33 12.06 14.53
N PRO A 513 -15.46 12.34 13.23
CA PRO A 513 -16.69 12.12 12.50
C PRO A 513 -17.14 10.65 12.57
N PRO A 514 -18.40 10.34 12.91
CA PRO A 514 -18.88 8.96 13.08
C PRO A 514 -18.65 8.09 11.83
N ALA A 515 -18.73 8.68 10.64
CA ALA A 515 -18.52 7.98 9.38
C ALA A 515 -17.07 7.48 9.23
N SER A 516 -16.06 8.29 9.60
CA SER A 516 -14.66 7.86 9.53
C SER A 516 -14.35 6.75 10.53
N LEU A 517 -14.91 6.85 11.73
CA LEU A 517 -14.78 5.82 12.75
C LEU A 517 -15.47 4.51 12.31
N ALA A 518 -16.68 4.59 11.73
CA ALA A 518 -17.40 3.42 11.24
C ALA A 518 -16.60 2.69 10.14
N VAL A 519 -16.05 3.40 9.15
CA VAL A 519 -15.21 2.80 8.10
C VAL A 519 -13.98 2.13 8.71
N LEU A 520 -13.31 2.78 9.67
CA LEU A 520 -12.14 2.21 10.35
C LEU A 520 -12.48 0.92 11.11
N LEU A 521 -13.57 0.92 11.90
CA LEU A 521 -13.97 -0.23 12.70
C LEU A 521 -14.43 -1.40 11.83
N VAL A 522 -15.20 -1.14 10.77
CA VAL A 522 -15.61 -2.17 9.80
C VAL A 522 -14.37 -2.78 9.12
N THR A 523 -13.43 -1.94 8.67
CA THR A 523 -12.17 -2.42 8.09
C THR A 523 -11.38 -3.27 9.08
N THR A 524 -11.29 -2.84 10.34
CA THR A 524 -10.60 -3.59 11.39
C THR A 524 -11.27 -4.94 11.63
N LEU A 525 -12.60 -4.97 11.73
CA LEU A 525 -13.37 -6.20 11.90
C LEU A 525 -13.16 -7.18 10.74
N VAL A 526 -13.29 -6.71 9.49
CA VAL A 526 -13.06 -7.53 8.29
C VAL A 526 -11.64 -8.10 8.28
N THR A 527 -10.64 -7.26 8.55
CA THR A 527 -9.23 -7.66 8.54
C THR A 527 -8.92 -8.71 9.61
N VAL A 528 -9.48 -8.56 10.83
CA VAL A 528 -9.31 -9.54 11.91
C VAL A 528 -10.07 -10.83 11.57
N SER A 529 -11.31 -10.73 11.06
CA SER A 529 -12.11 -11.89 10.69
C SER A 529 -11.45 -12.74 9.61
N LEU A 530 -10.76 -12.11 8.66
CA LEU A 530 -10.02 -12.81 7.61
C LEU A 530 -8.88 -13.68 8.16
N GLY A 531 -8.37 -13.36 9.35
CA GLY A 531 -7.37 -14.18 10.05
C GLY A 531 -7.89 -15.57 10.46
N PHE A 532 -9.21 -15.75 10.58
CA PHE A 532 -9.83 -17.05 10.86
C PHE A 532 -10.19 -17.84 9.60
N ALA A 533 -10.04 -17.23 8.42
CA ALA A 533 -10.45 -17.81 7.14
C ALA A 533 -9.34 -18.62 6.44
N GLY A 534 -8.29 -19.04 7.15
CA GLY A 534 -7.11 -19.68 6.55
C GLY A 534 -7.43 -20.88 5.67
N PHE A 535 -8.32 -21.79 6.12
CA PHE A 535 -8.75 -22.94 5.32
C PHE A 535 -9.58 -22.52 4.10
N ALA A 536 -10.50 -21.59 4.26
CA ALA A 536 -11.33 -21.10 3.16
C ALA A 536 -10.49 -20.37 2.11
N LEU A 537 -9.45 -19.65 2.53
CA LEU A 537 -8.50 -18.99 1.60
C LEU A 537 -7.66 -20.03 0.84
N ALA A 538 -7.17 -21.06 1.52
CA ALA A 538 -6.42 -22.15 0.87
C ALA A 538 -7.31 -22.91 -0.15
N GLU A 539 -8.56 -23.20 0.22
CA GLU A 539 -9.53 -23.83 -0.67
C GLU A 539 -9.87 -22.92 -1.87
N TRP A 540 -10.07 -21.62 -1.63
CA TRP A 540 -10.35 -20.65 -2.69
C TRP A 540 -9.23 -20.56 -3.72
N PHE A 541 -7.96 -20.49 -3.28
CA PHE A 541 -6.82 -20.35 -4.18
C PHE A 541 -6.30 -21.68 -4.73
N GLY A 542 -6.80 -22.82 -4.24
CA GLY A 542 -6.38 -24.17 -4.66
C GLY A 542 -6.38 -24.38 -6.18
N PRO A 543 -7.48 -24.06 -6.92
CA PRO A 543 -7.51 -24.23 -8.36
C PRO A 543 -6.43 -23.43 -9.10
N PHE A 544 -6.21 -22.16 -8.73
CA PHE A 544 -5.15 -21.32 -9.30
C PHE A 544 -3.75 -21.91 -9.02
N LEU A 545 -3.50 -22.33 -7.78
CA LEU A 545 -2.22 -22.93 -7.41
C LEU A 545 -1.97 -24.24 -8.15
N THR A 546 -3.00 -25.08 -8.28
CA THR A 546 -2.89 -26.33 -9.06
C THR A 546 -2.54 -26.05 -10.52
N GLU A 547 -3.15 -25.04 -11.15
CA GLU A 547 -2.82 -24.66 -12.53
C GLU A 547 -1.36 -24.17 -12.67
N VAL A 548 -0.87 -23.42 -11.69
CA VAL A 548 0.48 -22.84 -11.70
C VAL A 548 1.57 -23.90 -11.49
N PHE A 549 1.31 -24.93 -10.67
CA PHE A 549 2.32 -25.94 -10.29
C PHE A 549 2.09 -27.31 -10.97
N ALA A 550 1.08 -27.45 -11.88
CA ALA A 550 0.87 -28.65 -12.70
C ALA A 550 1.85 -28.67 -13.87
#